data_2466ac92b072c9c01b787e0da8731507
#
_entry.id   2466ac92b072c9c01b787e0da8731507
#
_cell.length_a   1.000
_cell.length_b   1.000
_cell.length_c   1.000
_cell.angle_alpha   90.00
_cell.angle_beta   90.00
_cell.angle_gamma   90.00
#
_symmetry.space_group_name_H-M   'P 1'
#
loop_
_entity.id
_entity.type
_entity.pdbx_description
1 polymer ?
#
loop_
_entity_poly.entity_id
_entity_poly.type
_entity_poly.pdbx_seq_one_letter_code
_entity_poly.pdbx_strand_id
1 'polypeptide(L)'
;MKLTRKNLQEKLDHVYDVIIVGGGAGGLSAAIYLQRYRLSCLVIEKGRGRSFWMQELQNYLGLPPGTPGRTMLQQGQNHFLSLGGDYLMGFVEEVKDEGDTFAVKTKVGKVESSYPVFRSKYVIAASGIIDHLPKLEDMQNVFDYAGHNLHVCMICDGWEMADTKCGLFAGTEGAINTAFVLNWFTPYITVFTQGLFEVSDAMREKLKSHGYPLVETPLKRFIGHDHHMTGVELADGSTIELENGLVAMGSHYYNGYLQGLDLEWKGGNLATDNMCRTSHPRIYAIGDLKEGLNQVSIAVADGTLAATAIWREIRRSSPPRLWEENLNLMTPKGVPVS
;
A
#
# COMPACT_ATOMS: atom_id res chain seq x y z
N MET A 1 8.05 20.40 3.32
CA MET A 1 8.88 20.78 2.15
C MET A 1 9.24 19.53 1.34
N LYS A 2 9.30 19.61 0.03
CA LYS A 2 9.82 18.49 -0.78
C LYS A 2 11.35 18.47 -0.66
N LEU A 3 11.89 17.40 -0.07
CA LEU A 3 13.32 17.26 0.11
C LEU A 3 13.96 16.80 -1.21
N THR A 4 15.08 17.43 -1.53
CA THR A 4 15.91 17.15 -2.69
C THR A 4 17.35 17.04 -2.23
N ARG A 5 18.26 16.55 -3.08
CA ARG A 5 19.69 16.50 -2.75
C ARG A 5 20.26 17.84 -2.29
N LYS A 6 19.68 18.98 -2.73
CA LYS A 6 20.17 20.33 -2.43
C LYS A 6 19.86 20.77 -1.01
N ASN A 7 18.69 20.37 -0.44
CA ASN A 7 18.24 20.80 0.88
C ASN A 7 18.21 19.66 1.92
N LEU A 8 18.63 18.47 1.53
CA LEU A 8 18.63 17.28 2.38
C LEU A 8 19.56 17.43 3.59
N GLN A 9 20.74 18.01 3.35
CA GLN A 9 21.79 18.13 4.37
C GLN A 9 21.30 18.90 5.61
N GLU A 10 20.49 19.94 5.43
CA GLU A 10 19.94 20.77 6.51
C GLU A 10 18.97 19.99 7.42
N LYS A 11 18.51 18.80 6.99
CA LYS A 11 17.54 17.97 7.71
C LYS A 11 18.16 16.74 8.38
N LEU A 12 19.44 16.45 8.14
CA LEU A 12 20.08 15.25 8.70
C LEU A 12 20.28 15.34 10.22
N ASP A 13 20.52 16.54 10.73
CA ASP A 13 20.70 16.79 12.18
C ASP A 13 19.36 16.98 12.92
N HIS A 14 18.24 17.04 12.17
CA HIS A 14 16.92 17.21 12.74
C HIS A 14 16.37 15.88 13.26
N VAL A 15 15.96 15.84 14.52
CA VAL A 15 15.22 14.69 15.07
C VAL A 15 13.73 14.95 14.90
N TYR A 16 13.10 14.21 13.97
CA TYR A 16 11.66 14.29 13.75
C TYR A 16 10.88 13.67 14.92
N ASP A 17 9.68 14.16 15.19
CA ASP A 17 8.78 13.44 16.08
C ASP A 17 8.41 12.09 15.47
N VAL A 18 8.11 12.04 14.15
CA VAL A 18 7.72 10.82 13.45
C VAL A 18 8.36 10.74 12.07
N ILE A 19 8.91 9.57 11.71
CA ILE A 19 9.20 9.21 10.33
C ILE A 19 8.17 8.19 9.86
N ILE A 20 7.57 8.45 8.69
CA ILE A 20 6.59 7.58 8.02
C ILE A 20 7.27 6.93 6.82
N VAL A 21 7.34 5.61 6.82
CA VAL A 21 7.92 4.82 5.73
C VAL A 21 6.81 4.37 4.78
N GLY A 22 6.63 5.11 3.71
CA GLY A 22 5.60 4.93 2.69
C GLY A 22 4.60 6.09 2.63
N GLY A 23 4.45 6.66 1.45
CA GLY A 23 3.55 7.77 1.13
C GLY A 23 2.28 7.33 0.40
N GLY A 24 1.79 6.11 0.68
CA GLY A 24 0.48 5.63 0.25
C GLY A 24 -0.67 6.32 0.99
N ALA A 25 -1.90 5.85 0.78
CA ALA A 25 -3.11 6.44 1.38
C ALA A 25 -3.01 6.53 2.91
N GLY A 26 -2.57 5.45 3.57
CA GLY A 26 -2.39 5.42 5.03
C GLY A 26 -1.30 6.37 5.52
N GLY A 27 -0.12 6.33 4.87
CA GLY A 27 1.01 7.18 5.25
C GLY A 27 0.72 8.67 5.09
N LEU A 28 0.06 9.08 4.00
CA LEU A 28 -0.36 10.47 3.78
C LEU A 28 -1.45 10.90 4.77
N SER A 29 -2.40 10.01 5.10
CA SER A 29 -3.39 10.26 6.14
C SER A 29 -2.70 10.53 7.48
N ALA A 30 -1.81 9.65 7.93
CA ALA A 30 -1.04 9.84 9.15
C ALA A 30 -0.25 11.16 9.14
N ALA A 31 0.44 11.45 8.03
CA ALA A 31 1.25 12.65 7.87
C ALA A 31 0.43 13.94 8.01
N ILE A 32 -0.75 14.00 7.39
CA ILE A 32 -1.66 15.15 7.49
C ILE A 32 -2.10 15.35 8.94
N TYR A 33 -2.52 14.27 9.64
CA TYR A 33 -2.93 14.37 11.04
C TYR A 33 -1.78 14.81 11.95
N LEU A 34 -0.58 14.24 11.80
CA LEU A 34 0.60 14.62 12.59
C LEU A 34 0.93 16.11 12.41
N GLN A 35 0.94 16.63 11.18
CA GLN A 35 1.17 18.06 10.92
C GLN A 35 0.07 18.92 11.57
N ARG A 36 -1.18 18.52 11.50
CA ARG A 36 -2.29 19.23 12.15
C ARG A 36 -2.19 19.19 13.69
N TYR A 37 -1.57 18.15 14.26
CA TYR A 37 -1.20 18.09 15.67
C TYR A 37 0.09 18.86 15.99
N ARG A 38 0.70 19.52 15.00
CA ARG A 38 1.93 20.32 15.12
C ARG A 38 3.16 19.48 15.52
N LEU A 39 3.18 18.23 15.11
CA LEU A 39 4.32 17.33 15.22
C LEU A 39 5.15 17.37 13.94
N SER A 40 6.48 17.41 14.10
CA SER A 40 7.38 17.34 12.94
C SER A 40 7.38 15.94 12.36
N CYS A 41 7.08 15.80 11.06
CA CYS A 41 7.17 14.50 10.43
C CYS A 41 7.79 14.53 9.03
N LEU A 42 8.49 13.44 8.70
CA LEU A 42 9.07 13.15 7.39
C LEU A 42 8.38 11.93 6.79
N VAL A 43 7.85 12.08 5.59
CA VAL A 43 7.40 10.95 4.76
C VAL A 43 8.52 10.57 3.81
N ILE A 44 8.91 9.28 3.82
CA ILE A 44 9.88 8.71 2.88
C ILE A 44 9.13 7.73 1.96
N GLU A 45 9.08 8.04 0.67
CA GLU A 45 8.32 7.30 -0.34
C GLU A 45 9.24 6.80 -1.46
N LYS A 46 9.19 5.49 -1.75
CA LYS A 46 9.97 4.92 -2.85
C LYS A 46 9.35 5.16 -4.23
N GLY A 47 8.08 5.44 -4.28
CA GLY A 47 7.28 5.64 -5.50
C GLY A 47 6.58 4.38 -6.00
N ARG A 48 5.45 4.59 -6.67
CA ARG A 48 4.67 3.55 -7.36
C ARG A 48 4.19 2.40 -6.46
N GLY A 49 3.70 2.71 -5.25
CA GLY A 49 3.01 1.76 -4.38
C GLY A 49 1.67 1.31 -4.97
N ARG A 50 0.99 0.34 -4.33
CA ARG A 50 -0.26 -0.28 -4.80
C ARG A 50 -1.31 0.74 -5.24
N SER A 51 -1.58 1.77 -4.41
CA SER A 51 -2.56 2.80 -4.74
C SER A 51 -2.21 3.65 -5.96
N PHE A 52 -0.92 3.73 -6.36
CA PHE A 52 -0.51 4.44 -7.58
C PHE A 52 -0.98 3.73 -8.86
N TRP A 53 -1.08 2.39 -8.82
CA TRP A 53 -1.46 1.56 -9.96
C TRP A 53 -2.97 1.42 -10.13
N MET A 54 -3.77 1.83 -9.14
CA MET A 54 -5.23 1.85 -9.25
C MET A 54 -5.63 2.86 -10.31
N GLN A 55 -6.11 2.40 -11.46
CA GLN A 55 -6.52 3.27 -12.55
C GLN A 55 -7.82 4.00 -12.19
N GLU A 56 -8.72 3.32 -11.49
CA GLU A 56 -10.01 3.82 -11.07
C GLU A 56 -10.31 3.41 -9.63
N LEU A 57 -10.66 4.38 -8.79
CA LEU A 57 -11.18 4.14 -7.45
C LEU A 57 -12.71 4.23 -7.52
N GLN A 58 -13.39 3.10 -7.27
CA GLN A 58 -14.84 3.02 -7.37
C GLN A 58 -15.53 3.04 -5.99
N ASN A 59 -14.82 2.64 -4.93
CA ASN A 59 -15.38 2.35 -3.61
C ASN A 59 -14.86 3.28 -2.49
N TYR A 60 -14.38 4.49 -2.83
CA TYR A 60 -13.87 5.43 -1.83
C TYR A 60 -14.76 6.66 -1.68
N LEU A 61 -15.42 6.79 -0.52
CA LEU A 61 -16.29 7.93 -0.21
C LEU A 61 -15.51 9.25 -0.24
N GLY A 62 -16.04 10.24 -0.95
CA GLY A 62 -15.48 11.59 -1.01
C GLY A 62 -14.64 11.86 -2.27
N LEU A 63 -14.43 10.85 -3.10
CA LEU A 63 -13.88 11.00 -4.44
C LEU A 63 -14.94 10.62 -5.48
N PRO A 64 -15.00 11.28 -6.63
CA PRO A 64 -15.83 10.81 -7.74
C PRO A 64 -15.43 9.39 -8.15
N PRO A 65 -16.39 8.51 -8.48
CA PRO A 65 -16.10 7.19 -9.06
C PRO A 65 -15.18 7.31 -10.28
N GLY A 66 -14.25 6.38 -10.44
CA GLY A 66 -13.27 6.43 -11.52
C GLY A 66 -12.08 7.36 -11.27
N THR A 67 -11.97 7.96 -10.08
CA THR A 67 -10.79 8.78 -9.76
C THR A 67 -9.53 7.92 -9.74
N PRO A 68 -8.47 8.23 -10.51
CA PRO A 68 -7.22 7.49 -10.45
C PRO A 68 -6.56 7.58 -9.07
N GLY A 69 -6.03 6.47 -8.57
CA GLY A 69 -5.33 6.44 -7.28
C GLY A 69 -4.16 7.42 -7.21
N ARG A 70 -3.43 7.61 -8.33
CA ARG A 70 -2.36 8.63 -8.45
C ARG A 70 -2.86 10.05 -8.18
N THR A 71 -4.10 10.37 -8.59
CA THR A 71 -4.73 11.69 -8.33
C THR A 71 -4.99 11.88 -6.85
N MET A 72 -5.57 10.88 -6.19
CA MET A 72 -5.78 10.88 -4.73
C MET A 72 -4.45 11.07 -3.97
N LEU A 73 -3.40 10.32 -4.34
CA LEU A 73 -2.09 10.42 -3.70
C LEU A 73 -1.46 11.80 -3.91
N GLN A 74 -1.57 12.37 -5.12
CA GLN A 74 -1.05 13.72 -5.40
C GLN A 74 -1.77 14.80 -4.59
N GLN A 75 -3.09 14.70 -4.44
CA GLN A 75 -3.87 15.61 -3.59
C GLN A 75 -3.44 15.50 -2.12
N GLY A 76 -3.30 14.27 -1.59
CA GLY A 76 -2.82 14.02 -0.24
C GLY A 76 -1.41 14.56 0.00
N GLN A 77 -0.49 14.34 -0.94
CA GLN A 77 0.88 14.88 -0.87
C GLN A 77 0.88 16.42 -0.88
N ASN A 78 0.12 17.04 -1.77
CA ASN A 78 0.01 18.50 -1.84
C ASN A 78 -0.54 19.09 -0.54
N HIS A 79 -1.59 18.46 0.04
CA HIS A 79 -2.15 18.86 1.32
C HIS A 79 -1.10 18.75 2.45
N PHE A 80 -0.39 17.62 2.56
CA PHE A 80 0.66 17.45 3.55
C PHE A 80 1.77 18.51 3.43
N LEU A 81 2.22 18.77 2.21
CA LEU A 81 3.25 19.79 1.92
C LEU A 81 2.78 21.21 2.26
N SER A 82 1.50 21.53 2.02
CA SER A 82 0.92 22.84 2.37
C SER A 82 0.88 23.10 3.88
N LEU A 83 0.83 22.04 4.68
CA LEU A 83 0.93 22.11 6.13
C LEU A 83 2.39 22.23 6.65
N GLY A 84 3.39 22.30 5.76
CA GLY A 84 4.78 22.43 6.12
C GLY A 84 5.53 21.13 6.39
N GLY A 85 4.92 19.98 6.06
CA GLY A 85 5.54 18.65 6.23
C GLY A 85 6.74 18.41 5.27
N ASP A 86 7.62 17.51 5.64
CA ASP A 86 8.79 17.12 4.85
C ASP A 86 8.53 15.81 4.10
N TYR A 87 8.78 15.79 2.78
CA TYR A 87 8.55 14.64 1.91
C TYR A 87 9.79 14.32 1.08
N LEU A 88 10.25 13.08 1.15
CA LEU A 88 11.44 12.59 0.47
C LEU A 88 11.12 11.43 -0.46
N MET A 89 11.53 11.54 -1.71
CA MET A 89 11.58 10.38 -2.60
C MET A 89 12.84 9.57 -2.29
N GLY A 90 12.67 8.40 -1.69
CA GLY A 90 13.76 7.54 -1.26
C GLY A 90 13.27 6.16 -0.84
N PHE A 91 14.20 5.23 -0.72
CA PHE A 91 13.96 3.86 -0.27
C PHE A 91 14.58 3.65 1.11
N VAL A 92 13.77 3.32 2.12
CA VAL A 92 14.28 2.97 3.45
C VAL A 92 14.87 1.56 3.42
N GLU A 93 16.14 1.45 3.74
CA GLU A 93 16.86 0.17 3.78
C GLU A 93 16.81 -0.47 5.17
N GLU A 94 16.89 0.35 6.21
CA GLU A 94 16.99 -0.11 7.58
C GLU A 94 16.38 0.90 8.55
N VAL A 95 15.71 0.41 9.57
CA VAL A 95 15.33 1.14 10.77
C VAL A 95 16.01 0.47 11.96
N LYS A 96 16.82 1.24 12.69
CA LYS A 96 17.53 0.77 13.87
C LYS A 96 17.07 1.55 15.11
N ASP A 97 16.78 0.83 16.20
CA ASP A 97 16.51 1.47 17.49
C ASP A 97 17.84 1.86 18.14
N GLU A 98 18.00 3.16 18.43
CA GLU A 98 19.16 3.74 19.14
C GLU A 98 18.83 4.09 20.61
N GLY A 99 17.75 3.57 21.16
CA GLY A 99 17.26 3.85 22.51
C GLY A 99 16.30 5.02 22.52
N ASP A 100 16.74 6.26 22.52
CA ASP A 100 15.86 7.44 22.56
C ASP A 100 15.25 7.75 21.18
N THR A 101 15.92 7.40 20.10
CA THR A 101 15.51 7.66 18.72
C THR A 101 15.68 6.41 17.86
N PHE A 102 15.05 6.45 16.68
CA PHE A 102 15.32 5.52 15.59
C PHE A 102 16.22 6.18 14.55
N ALA A 103 17.23 5.43 14.07
CA ALA A 103 18.00 5.75 12.88
C ALA A 103 17.34 5.11 11.66
N VAL A 104 16.95 5.92 10.69
CA VAL A 104 16.30 5.50 9.45
C VAL A 104 17.26 5.71 8.28
N LYS A 105 17.90 4.62 7.84
CA LYS A 105 18.85 4.61 6.73
C LYS A 105 18.10 4.59 5.41
N THR A 106 18.37 5.56 4.56
CA THR A 106 17.59 5.79 3.34
C THR A 106 18.47 5.89 2.11
N LYS A 107 18.13 5.19 1.03
CA LYS A 107 18.75 5.35 -0.29
C LYS A 107 18.02 6.44 -1.07
N VAL A 108 18.76 7.46 -1.55
CA VAL A 108 18.21 8.57 -2.31
C VAL A 108 18.81 8.60 -3.72
N GLY A 109 17.96 8.38 -4.72
CA GLY A 109 18.36 8.36 -6.13
C GLY A 109 19.13 7.10 -6.54
N LYS A 110 19.76 7.14 -7.72
CA LYS A 110 20.43 5.98 -8.32
C LYS A 110 21.91 5.82 -7.91
N VAL A 111 22.48 6.79 -7.19
CA VAL A 111 23.91 6.78 -6.83
C VAL A 111 24.12 6.03 -5.54
N GLU A 112 24.94 5.00 -5.56
CA GLU A 112 25.24 4.11 -4.43
C GLU A 112 25.99 4.76 -3.26
N SER A 113 26.39 6.02 -3.37
CA SER A 113 27.26 6.71 -2.41
C SER A 113 26.57 7.57 -1.36
N SER A 114 25.24 7.69 -1.38
CA SER A 114 24.54 8.54 -0.42
C SER A 114 23.40 7.78 0.25
N TYR A 115 23.68 7.35 1.49
CA TYR A 115 22.72 6.74 2.38
C TYR A 115 22.49 7.66 3.59
N PRO A 116 21.74 8.76 3.44
CA PRO A 116 21.43 9.62 4.56
C PRO A 116 20.69 8.84 5.64
N VAL A 117 21.01 9.16 6.90
CA VAL A 117 20.36 8.61 8.08
C VAL A 117 19.56 9.71 8.73
N PHE A 118 18.24 9.55 8.75
CA PHE A 118 17.35 10.44 9.46
C PHE A 118 17.03 9.88 10.84
N ARG A 119 16.67 10.75 11.79
CA ARG A 119 16.30 10.34 13.15
C ARG A 119 14.89 10.74 13.50
N SER A 120 14.20 9.89 14.26
CA SER A 120 12.88 10.19 14.80
C SER A 120 12.64 9.52 16.14
N LYS A 121 11.68 10.04 16.91
CA LYS A 121 11.23 9.45 18.17
C LYS A 121 10.28 8.26 17.92
N TYR A 122 9.46 8.32 16.86
CA TYR A 122 8.49 7.29 16.45
C TYR A 122 8.67 6.95 14.98
N VAL A 123 8.28 5.72 14.62
CA VAL A 123 8.22 5.26 13.22
C VAL A 123 6.83 4.75 12.92
N ILE A 124 6.28 5.14 11.77
CA ILE A 124 5.08 4.53 11.19
C ILE A 124 5.49 3.73 9.96
N ALA A 125 5.35 2.41 10.03
CA ALA A 125 5.51 1.50 8.90
C ALA A 125 4.24 1.53 8.05
N ALA A 126 4.34 2.13 6.84
CA ALA A 126 3.23 2.34 5.90
C ALA A 126 3.62 1.90 4.47
N SER A 127 4.62 1.03 4.34
CA SER A 127 5.21 0.62 3.06
C SER A 127 4.30 -0.30 2.21
N GLY A 128 3.26 -0.89 2.83
CA GLY A 128 2.25 -1.68 2.15
C GLY A 128 2.80 -2.95 1.49
N ILE A 129 2.05 -3.40 0.49
CA ILE A 129 2.34 -4.61 -0.30
C ILE A 129 2.39 -4.28 -1.80
N ILE A 130 2.89 -5.23 -2.58
CA ILE A 130 2.74 -5.27 -4.04
C ILE A 130 2.21 -6.63 -4.45
N ASP A 131 1.18 -6.65 -5.30
CA ASP A 131 0.59 -7.89 -5.79
C ASP A 131 1.52 -8.57 -6.78
N HIS A 132 1.62 -9.90 -6.70
CA HIS A 132 2.28 -10.68 -7.72
C HIS A 132 1.36 -10.77 -8.94
N LEU A 133 1.93 -10.55 -10.12
CA LEU A 133 1.23 -10.67 -11.40
C LEU A 133 1.72 -11.92 -12.14
N PRO A 134 0.94 -12.45 -13.11
CA PRO A 134 1.39 -13.50 -13.99
C PRO A 134 2.72 -13.14 -14.65
N LYS A 135 3.69 -14.04 -14.63
CA LYS A 135 5.01 -13.80 -15.24
C LYS A 135 4.97 -14.26 -16.69
N LEU A 136 5.10 -13.32 -17.61
CA LEU A 136 5.23 -13.54 -19.05
C LEU A 136 6.63 -13.10 -19.51
N GLU A 137 7.06 -13.55 -20.69
CA GLU A 137 8.30 -13.04 -21.31
C GLU A 137 8.21 -11.53 -21.53
N ASP A 138 7.06 -11.07 -22.03
CA ASP A 138 6.75 -9.65 -22.16
C ASP A 138 5.88 -9.16 -20.98
N MET A 139 6.51 -8.65 -19.94
CA MET A 139 5.80 -8.08 -18.80
C MET A 139 5.04 -6.79 -19.14
N GLN A 140 5.38 -6.08 -20.22
CA GLN A 140 4.62 -4.91 -20.64
C GLN A 140 3.20 -5.31 -21.02
N ASN A 141 3.03 -6.46 -21.67
CA ASN A 141 1.71 -7.01 -21.98
C ASN A 141 0.83 -7.24 -20.74
N VAL A 142 1.42 -7.62 -19.60
CA VAL A 142 0.67 -7.73 -18.33
C VAL A 142 0.27 -6.34 -17.81
N PHE A 143 1.22 -5.39 -17.84
CA PHE A 143 0.99 -4.03 -17.33
C PHE A 143 -0.01 -3.24 -18.18
N ASP A 144 -0.18 -3.58 -19.46
CA ASP A 144 -1.16 -2.94 -20.34
C ASP A 144 -2.60 -3.15 -19.87
N TYR A 145 -2.87 -4.24 -19.12
CA TYR A 145 -4.21 -4.58 -18.63
C TYR A 145 -4.35 -4.50 -17.10
N ALA A 146 -3.23 -4.54 -16.37
CA ALA A 146 -3.25 -4.52 -14.91
C ALA A 146 -3.81 -3.19 -14.36
N GLY A 147 -4.82 -3.29 -13.49
CA GLY A 147 -5.55 -2.15 -12.94
C GLY A 147 -6.65 -1.59 -13.85
N HIS A 148 -6.84 -2.17 -15.04
CA HIS A 148 -8.01 -1.97 -15.92
C HIS A 148 -8.99 -3.12 -15.71
N ASN A 149 -9.04 -4.10 -16.60
CA ASN A 149 -9.86 -5.29 -16.44
C ASN A 149 -9.06 -6.58 -16.11
N LEU A 150 -7.78 -6.43 -15.75
CA LEU A 150 -6.99 -7.42 -15.03
C LEU A 150 -6.82 -6.93 -13.59
N HIS A 151 -7.68 -7.41 -12.71
CA HIS A 151 -7.85 -6.98 -11.33
C HIS A 151 -6.96 -7.75 -10.36
N VAL A 152 -6.65 -7.16 -9.21
CA VAL A 152 -5.92 -7.80 -8.09
C VAL A 152 -6.71 -7.80 -6.78
N CYS A 153 -7.92 -7.24 -6.80
CA CYS A 153 -8.74 -7.06 -5.59
C CYS A 153 -10.22 -7.32 -5.90
N MET A 154 -10.68 -8.52 -5.59
CA MET A 154 -12.09 -8.90 -5.79
C MET A 154 -13.08 -7.99 -5.03
N ILE A 155 -12.74 -7.58 -3.81
CA ILE A 155 -13.60 -6.71 -3.00
C ILE A 155 -13.70 -5.30 -3.60
N CYS A 156 -12.65 -4.86 -4.31
CA CYS A 156 -12.62 -3.56 -4.97
C CYS A 156 -13.46 -3.58 -6.26
N ASP A 157 -13.27 -4.62 -7.06
CA ASP A 157 -13.61 -4.65 -8.48
C ASP A 157 -14.62 -5.75 -8.83
N GLY A 158 -15.27 -6.35 -7.81
CA GLY A 158 -16.26 -7.44 -8.05
C GLY A 158 -17.47 -6.97 -8.84
N TRP A 159 -17.84 -5.70 -8.71
CA TRP A 159 -18.93 -5.11 -9.49
C TRP A 159 -18.61 -5.06 -10.98
N GLU A 160 -17.38 -4.73 -11.35
CA GLU A 160 -16.92 -4.67 -12.74
C GLU A 160 -16.80 -6.06 -13.38
N MET A 161 -16.62 -7.10 -12.56
CA MET A 161 -16.59 -8.50 -12.99
C MET A 161 -17.98 -9.17 -13.06
N ALA A 162 -19.05 -8.45 -12.62
CA ALA A 162 -20.38 -9.05 -12.53
C ALA A 162 -20.90 -9.54 -13.90
N ASP A 163 -21.38 -10.79 -13.91
CA ASP A 163 -21.98 -11.47 -15.09
C ASP A 163 -21.06 -11.58 -16.32
N THR A 164 -19.74 -11.39 -16.16
CA THR A 164 -18.75 -11.46 -17.23
C THR A 164 -17.97 -12.79 -17.24
N LYS A 165 -17.35 -13.14 -18.36
CA LYS A 165 -16.38 -14.25 -18.47
C LYS A 165 -15.10 -13.84 -17.75
N CYS A 166 -14.84 -14.41 -16.58
CA CYS A 166 -13.70 -14.03 -15.73
C CYS A 166 -12.64 -15.15 -15.64
N GLY A 167 -11.39 -14.79 -15.89
CA GLY A 167 -10.24 -15.66 -15.63
C GLY A 167 -9.72 -15.47 -14.21
N LEU A 168 -9.65 -16.52 -13.39
CA LEU A 168 -8.94 -16.50 -12.12
C LEU A 168 -7.50 -17.01 -12.33
N PHE A 169 -6.50 -16.16 -12.15
CA PHE A 169 -5.08 -16.51 -12.24
C PHE A 169 -4.56 -16.83 -10.83
N ALA A 170 -4.47 -18.13 -10.51
CA ALA A 170 -4.12 -18.61 -9.17
C ALA A 170 -2.62 -18.94 -9.05
N GLY A 171 -1.96 -18.43 -8.02
CA GLY A 171 -0.55 -18.71 -7.72
C GLY A 171 -0.31 -19.90 -6.80
N THR A 172 -1.35 -20.43 -6.16
CA THR A 172 -1.31 -21.61 -5.28
C THR A 172 -2.65 -22.34 -5.34
N GLU A 173 -2.67 -23.62 -4.93
CA GLU A 173 -3.94 -24.37 -4.82
C GLU A 173 -4.95 -23.68 -3.90
N GLY A 174 -4.48 -23.13 -2.76
CA GLY A 174 -5.31 -22.38 -1.82
C GLY A 174 -6.01 -21.18 -2.46
N ALA A 175 -5.34 -20.51 -3.41
CA ALA A 175 -5.87 -19.36 -4.12
C ALA A 175 -7.03 -19.74 -5.10
N ILE A 176 -7.13 -20.99 -5.52
CA ILE A 176 -8.26 -21.49 -6.33
C ILE A 176 -9.60 -21.29 -5.59
N ASN A 177 -9.60 -21.32 -4.23
CA ASN A 177 -10.82 -21.08 -3.47
C ASN A 177 -11.44 -19.69 -3.74
N THR A 178 -10.67 -18.76 -4.25
CA THR A 178 -11.19 -17.44 -4.69
C THR A 178 -12.26 -17.59 -5.78
N ALA A 179 -12.21 -18.62 -6.64
CA ALA A 179 -13.24 -18.88 -7.65
C ALA A 179 -14.62 -19.07 -7.01
N PHE A 180 -14.70 -19.78 -5.88
CA PHE A 180 -15.97 -20.04 -5.21
C PHE A 180 -16.55 -18.81 -4.51
N VAL A 181 -15.71 -17.82 -4.19
CA VAL A 181 -16.13 -16.51 -3.67
C VAL A 181 -16.50 -15.58 -4.83
N LEU A 182 -15.71 -15.60 -5.92
CA LEU A 182 -15.96 -14.83 -7.14
C LEU A 182 -17.30 -15.19 -7.80
N ASN A 183 -17.79 -16.42 -7.56
CA ASN A 183 -19.12 -16.87 -7.99
C ASN A 183 -20.28 -16.00 -7.47
N TRP A 184 -20.06 -15.21 -6.45
CA TRP A 184 -21.05 -14.23 -6.00
C TRP A 184 -21.32 -13.15 -7.07
N PHE A 185 -20.32 -12.84 -7.88
CA PHE A 185 -20.41 -11.82 -8.91
C PHE A 185 -20.67 -12.42 -10.30
N THR A 186 -20.00 -13.51 -10.65
CA THR A 186 -20.16 -14.16 -11.97
C THR A 186 -20.07 -15.68 -11.86
N PRO A 187 -20.93 -16.44 -12.56
CA PRO A 187 -20.80 -17.89 -12.67
C PRO A 187 -19.82 -18.33 -13.77
N TYR A 188 -19.33 -17.42 -14.63
CA TYR A 188 -18.54 -17.75 -15.82
C TYR A 188 -17.04 -17.67 -15.51
N ILE A 189 -16.53 -18.60 -14.68
CA ILE A 189 -15.15 -18.57 -14.18
C ILE A 189 -14.31 -19.64 -14.85
N THR A 190 -13.15 -19.27 -15.39
CA THR A 190 -12.08 -20.19 -15.82
C THR A 190 -10.87 -20.02 -14.91
N VAL A 191 -10.35 -21.10 -14.34
CA VAL A 191 -9.21 -21.09 -13.42
C VAL A 191 -7.92 -21.39 -14.18
N PHE A 192 -6.92 -20.51 -14.07
CA PHE A 192 -5.60 -20.64 -14.69
C PHE A 192 -4.54 -20.82 -13.60
N THR A 193 -3.81 -21.94 -13.64
CA THR A 193 -2.70 -22.23 -12.74
C THR A 193 -1.33 -22.09 -13.40
N GLN A 194 -1.31 -22.07 -14.73
CA GLN A 194 -0.10 -21.97 -15.54
C GLN A 194 0.92 -23.10 -15.25
N GLY A 195 0.49 -24.21 -14.64
CA GLY A 195 1.38 -25.30 -14.22
C GLY A 195 2.32 -24.94 -13.07
N LEU A 196 2.06 -23.87 -12.33
CA LEU A 196 2.94 -23.39 -11.24
C LEU A 196 2.94 -24.32 -10.03
N PHE A 197 1.93 -25.15 -9.87
CA PHE A 197 1.77 -26.09 -8.76
C PHE A 197 0.85 -27.25 -9.20
N GLU A 198 0.94 -28.36 -8.49
CA GLU A 198 0.05 -29.51 -8.67
C GLU A 198 -1.32 -29.23 -8.03
N VAL A 199 -2.40 -29.49 -8.78
CA VAL A 199 -3.77 -29.39 -8.28
C VAL A 199 -4.25 -30.75 -7.82
N SER A 200 -4.72 -30.86 -6.58
CA SER A 200 -5.21 -32.12 -6.01
C SER A 200 -6.48 -32.62 -6.72
N ASP A 201 -6.69 -33.94 -6.70
CA ASP A 201 -7.90 -34.55 -7.24
C ASP A 201 -9.18 -34.01 -6.59
N ALA A 202 -9.13 -33.73 -5.28
CA ALA A 202 -10.23 -33.13 -4.53
C ALA A 202 -10.59 -31.74 -5.08
N MET A 203 -9.60 -30.90 -5.38
CA MET A 203 -9.83 -29.58 -5.95
C MET A 203 -10.34 -29.68 -7.41
N ARG A 204 -9.80 -30.62 -8.22
CA ARG A 204 -10.28 -30.87 -9.57
C ARG A 204 -11.76 -31.29 -9.60
N GLU A 205 -12.16 -32.21 -8.74
CA GLU A 205 -13.56 -32.62 -8.61
C GLU A 205 -14.47 -31.48 -8.12
N LYS A 206 -13.96 -30.65 -7.19
CA LYS A 206 -14.68 -29.47 -6.72
C LYS A 206 -14.90 -28.44 -7.82
N LEU A 207 -13.89 -28.12 -8.64
CA LEU A 207 -14.01 -27.23 -9.80
C LEU A 207 -15.01 -27.79 -10.81
N LYS A 208 -14.90 -29.08 -11.15
CA LYS A 208 -15.78 -29.78 -12.09
C LYS A 208 -17.24 -29.76 -11.60
N SER A 209 -17.50 -29.95 -10.32
CA SER A 209 -18.85 -29.90 -9.75
C SER A 209 -19.51 -28.52 -9.85
N HIS A 210 -18.71 -27.45 -9.95
CA HIS A 210 -19.17 -26.08 -10.15
C HIS A 210 -19.17 -25.66 -11.63
N GLY A 211 -18.71 -26.52 -12.55
CA GLY A 211 -18.60 -26.21 -13.97
C GLY A 211 -17.45 -25.24 -14.30
N TYR A 212 -16.44 -25.12 -13.46
CA TYR A 212 -15.30 -24.21 -13.69
C TYR A 212 -14.18 -24.94 -14.43
N PRO A 213 -13.88 -24.55 -15.69
CA PRO A 213 -12.73 -25.09 -16.42
C PRO A 213 -11.42 -24.81 -15.68
N LEU A 214 -10.53 -25.81 -15.64
CA LEU A 214 -9.18 -25.70 -15.13
C LEU A 214 -8.19 -25.71 -16.30
N VAL A 215 -7.37 -24.69 -16.41
CA VAL A 215 -6.33 -24.51 -17.44
C VAL A 215 -4.96 -24.50 -16.76
N GLU A 216 -4.17 -25.53 -17.01
CA GLU A 216 -2.82 -25.68 -16.45
C GLU A 216 -1.73 -25.28 -17.45
N THR A 217 -2.09 -25.15 -18.74
CA THR A 217 -1.17 -24.70 -19.79
C THR A 217 -0.67 -23.30 -19.47
N PRO A 218 0.65 -23.03 -19.56
CA PRO A 218 1.22 -21.72 -19.32
C PRO A 218 0.60 -20.64 -20.24
N LEU A 219 0.49 -19.44 -19.73
CA LEU A 219 0.10 -18.26 -20.51
C LEU A 219 1.27 -17.84 -21.40
N LYS A 220 0.95 -17.46 -22.65
CA LYS A 220 1.88 -16.82 -23.56
C LYS A 220 1.72 -15.30 -23.54
N ARG A 221 0.48 -14.82 -23.63
CA ARG A 221 0.15 -13.38 -23.54
C ARG A 221 -1.33 -13.16 -23.23
N PHE A 222 -1.65 -11.98 -22.76
CA PHE A 222 -3.00 -11.43 -22.77
C PHE A 222 -3.33 -10.87 -24.18
N ILE A 223 -4.56 -11.02 -24.62
CA ILE A 223 -5.09 -10.52 -25.90
C ILE A 223 -6.04 -9.37 -25.58
N GLY A 224 -5.97 -8.27 -26.32
CA GLY A 224 -6.87 -7.14 -26.16
C GLY A 224 -6.38 -5.90 -26.90
N HIS A 225 -7.04 -4.77 -26.67
CA HIS A 225 -6.72 -3.48 -27.25
C HIS A 225 -7.11 -2.36 -26.29
N ASP A 226 -6.50 -1.19 -26.42
CA ASP A 226 -6.84 0.01 -25.64
C ASP A 226 -6.94 -0.23 -24.14
N HIS A 227 -5.98 -0.99 -23.57
CA HIS A 227 -5.94 -1.41 -22.17
C HIS A 227 -7.11 -2.31 -21.73
N HIS A 228 -7.87 -2.85 -22.66
CA HIS A 228 -8.98 -3.76 -22.39
C HIS A 228 -8.63 -5.18 -22.87
N MET A 229 -8.45 -6.11 -21.93
CA MET A 229 -8.22 -7.52 -22.20
C MET A 229 -9.51 -8.17 -22.70
N THR A 230 -9.41 -8.95 -23.78
CA THR A 230 -10.51 -9.73 -24.35
C THR A 230 -10.26 -11.24 -24.32
N GLY A 231 -9.12 -11.67 -23.82
CA GLY A 231 -8.76 -13.08 -23.70
C GLY A 231 -7.29 -13.31 -23.41
N VAL A 232 -6.91 -14.57 -23.48
CA VAL A 232 -5.52 -15.04 -23.31
C VAL A 232 -5.14 -15.99 -24.46
N GLU A 233 -3.86 -15.97 -24.86
CA GLU A 233 -3.23 -16.98 -25.69
C GLU A 233 -2.34 -17.86 -24.79
N LEU A 234 -2.48 -19.17 -24.93
CA LEU A 234 -1.71 -20.15 -24.19
C LEU A 234 -0.43 -20.56 -24.94
N ALA A 235 0.48 -21.21 -24.26
CA ALA A 235 1.76 -21.65 -24.84
C ALA A 235 1.61 -22.67 -25.98
N ASP A 236 0.50 -23.42 -26.02
CA ASP A 236 0.14 -24.36 -27.10
C ASP A 236 -0.51 -23.68 -28.31
N GLY A 237 -0.68 -22.35 -28.27
CA GLY A 237 -1.30 -21.54 -29.31
C GLY A 237 -2.83 -21.48 -29.26
N SER A 238 -3.47 -22.15 -28.34
CA SER A 238 -4.93 -22.02 -28.13
C SER A 238 -5.26 -20.69 -27.49
N THR A 239 -6.48 -20.21 -27.66
CA THR A 239 -6.99 -18.95 -27.11
C THR A 239 -8.24 -19.18 -26.29
N ILE A 240 -8.41 -18.42 -25.22
CA ILE A 240 -9.60 -18.41 -24.36
C ILE A 240 -10.12 -16.99 -24.25
N GLU A 241 -11.37 -16.77 -24.57
CA GLU A 241 -12.03 -15.47 -24.41
C GLU A 241 -12.31 -15.18 -22.95
N LEU A 242 -11.98 -13.97 -22.52
CA LEU A 242 -12.26 -13.43 -21.20
C LEU A 242 -12.65 -11.96 -21.33
N GLU A 243 -13.53 -11.50 -20.46
CA GLU A 243 -13.91 -10.09 -20.37
C GLU A 243 -13.22 -9.41 -19.19
N ASN A 244 -12.89 -10.18 -18.14
CA ASN A 244 -12.18 -9.75 -16.95
C ASN A 244 -11.20 -10.83 -16.48
N GLY A 245 -10.20 -10.39 -15.69
CA GLY A 245 -9.30 -11.30 -15.02
C GLY A 245 -9.11 -10.90 -13.56
N LEU A 246 -9.05 -11.88 -12.67
CA LEU A 246 -8.70 -11.69 -11.27
C LEU A 246 -7.39 -12.43 -10.97
N VAL A 247 -6.40 -11.70 -10.51
CA VAL A 247 -5.10 -12.24 -10.11
C VAL A 247 -5.11 -12.57 -8.61
N ALA A 248 -4.89 -13.84 -8.28
CA ALA A 248 -4.81 -14.36 -6.92
C ALA A 248 -3.45 -15.09 -6.72
N MET A 249 -2.35 -14.38 -6.93
CA MET A 249 -0.98 -14.94 -6.92
C MET A 249 -0.19 -14.57 -5.66
N GLY A 250 -0.88 -13.95 -4.66
CA GLY A 250 -0.23 -13.45 -3.45
C GLY A 250 0.43 -12.10 -3.64
N SER A 251 1.15 -11.67 -2.60
CA SER A 251 1.74 -10.33 -2.55
C SER A 251 3.11 -10.36 -1.86
N HIS A 252 3.95 -9.40 -2.19
CA HIS A 252 5.21 -9.14 -1.51
C HIS A 252 5.05 -7.99 -0.51
N TYR A 253 5.49 -8.21 0.73
CA TYR A 253 5.51 -7.20 1.79
C TYR A 253 6.82 -6.42 1.78
N TYR A 254 6.75 -5.10 1.73
CA TYR A 254 7.94 -4.25 1.85
C TYR A 254 8.29 -4.00 3.32
N ASN A 255 8.76 -5.02 4.00
CA ASN A 255 9.03 -5.01 5.44
C ASN A 255 10.50 -5.29 5.80
N GLY A 256 11.37 -5.51 4.83
CA GLY A 256 12.78 -5.87 5.05
C GLY A 256 13.56 -4.85 5.91
N TYR A 257 13.18 -3.57 5.86
CA TYR A 257 13.80 -2.51 6.65
C TYR A 257 13.50 -2.61 8.16
N LEU A 258 12.58 -3.46 8.57
CA LEU A 258 12.21 -3.75 9.96
C LEU A 258 12.94 -4.99 10.52
N GLN A 259 13.74 -5.69 9.70
CA GLN A 259 14.56 -6.80 10.14
C GLN A 259 15.58 -6.28 11.16
N GLY A 260 15.71 -6.95 12.28
CA GLY A 260 16.57 -6.50 13.39
C GLY A 260 15.82 -5.74 14.50
N LEU A 261 14.51 -5.47 14.30
CA LEU A 261 13.61 -5.05 15.35
C LEU A 261 12.80 -6.25 15.83
N ASP A 262 12.67 -6.40 17.15
CA ASP A 262 11.88 -7.48 17.77
C ASP A 262 10.39 -7.16 17.69
N LEU A 263 9.80 -7.47 16.52
CA LEU A 263 8.40 -7.22 16.22
C LEU A 263 7.63 -8.53 16.07
N GLU A 264 6.39 -8.54 16.55
CA GLU A 264 5.48 -9.68 16.37
C GLU A 264 4.87 -9.68 14.96
N TRP A 265 4.88 -10.86 14.34
CA TRP A 265 4.36 -11.08 12.99
C TRP A 265 3.27 -12.15 12.99
N LYS A 266 2.24 -11.96 12.15
CA LYS A 266 1.19 -12.92 11.88
C LYS A 266 1.08 -13.14 10.36
N GLY A 267 1.59 -14.26 9.88
CA GLY A 267 1.48 -14.66 8.48
C GLY A 267 2.06 -13.64 7.48
N GLY A 268 3.11 -12.91 7.84
CA GLY A 268 3.75 -11.89 7.00
C GLY A 268 3.29 -10.46 7.28
N ASN A 269 2.18 -10.26 7.99
CA ASN A 269 1.70 -8.98 8.47
C ASN A 269 2.25 -8.65 9.86
N LEU A 270 2.40 -7.38 10.17
CA LEU A 270 2.72 -6.92 11.52
C LEU A 270 1.48 -7.05 12.42
N ALA A 271 1.67 -7.69 13.59
CA ALA A 271 0.67 -7.70 14.64
C ALA A 271 0.56 -6.31 15.26
N THR A 272 -0.67 -5.80 15.43
CA THR A 272 -0.92 -4.48 16.01
C THR A 272 -2.11 -4.51 16.97
N ASP A 273 -2.12 -3.54 17.90
CA ASP A 273 -3.31 -3.22 18.68
C ASP A 273 -4.35 -2.43 17.86
N ASN A 274 -5.49 -2.09 18.50
CA ASN A 274 -6.57 -1.33 17.87
C ASN A 274 -6.18 0.13 17.50
N MET A 275 -5.03 0.62 17.97
CA MET A 275 -4.48 1.92 17.62
C MET A 275 -3.31 1.81 16.65
N CYS A 276 -3.14 0.66 16.00
CA CYS A 276 -2.08 0.35 15.05
C CYS A 276 -0.66 0.32 15.64
N ARG A 277 -0.51 0.18 16.97
CA ARG A 277 0.77 0.02 17.62
C ARG A 277 1.23 -1.43 17.50
N THR A 278 2.49 -1.64 17.16
CA THR A 278 3.13 -2.97 17.12
C THR A 278 3.51 -3.45 18.55
N SER A 279 4.18 -4.58 18.67
CA SER A 279 4.80 -5.05 19.93
C SER A 279 5.85 -4.06 20.46
N HIS A 280 6.43 -3.21 19.59
CA HIS A 280 7.32 -2.13 20.00
C HIS A 280 6.54 -0.85 20.33
N PRO A 281 6.74 -0.20 21.50
CA PRO A 281 5.91 0.91 21.98
C PRO A 281 5.95 2.18 21.10
N ARG A 282 6.99 2.34 20.29
CA ARG A 282 7.19 3.53 19.44
C ARG A 282 7.17 3.24 17.94
N ILE A 283 6.77 2.03 17.54
CA ILE A 283 6.58 1.62 16.14
C ILE A 283 5.12 1.31 15.92
N TYR A 284 4.56 1.89 14.86
CA TYR A 284 3.19 1.68 14.41
C TYR A 284 3.20 1.09 13.01
N ALA A 285 2.23 0.24 12.69
CA ALA A 285 2.05 -0.30 11.34
C ALA A 285 0.63 -0.04 10.85
N ILE A 286 0.50 0.43 9.60
CA ILE A 286 -0.77 0.86 9.02
C ILE A 286 -0.96 0.33 7.59
N GLY A 287 -2.22 0.28 7.16
CA GLY A 287 -2.59 -0.19 5.84
C GLY A 287 -2.26 -1.66 5.62
N ASP A 288 -1.91 -2.02 4.39
CA ASP A 288 -1.74 -3.40 3.95
C ASP A 288 -0.55 -4.14 4.63
N LEU A 289 0.26 -3.45 5.44
CA LEU A 289 1.38 -4.04 6.14
C LEU A 289 0.96 -4.71 7.47
N LYS A 290 -0.19 -4.35 8.02
CA LYS A 290 -0.77 -4.98 9.23
C LYS A 290 -1.86 -5.97 8.88
N GLU A 291 -2.21 -6.85 9.82
CA GLU A 291 -3.36 -7.75 9.70
C GLU A 291 -4.66 -6.96 9.53
N GLY A 292 -5.51 -7.38 8.60
CA GLY A 292 -6.82 -6.77 8.38
C GLY A 292 -7.26 -6.73 6.93
N LEU A 293 -8.23 -5.89 6.64
CA LEU A 293 -8.79 -5.71 5.31
C LEU A 293 -7.97 -4.68 4.51
N ASN A 294 -7.41 -5.12 3.39
CA ASN A 294 -6.59 -4.29 2.50
C ASN A 294 -7.46 -3.38 1.62
N GLN A 295 -7.87 -2.24 2.18
CA GLN A 295 -8.69 -1.22 1.51
C GLN A 295 -8.13 0.18 1.74
N VAL A 296 -8.30 1.07 0.76
CA VAL A 296 -7.88 2.48 0.86
C VAL A 296 -8.52 3.15 2.09
N SER A 297 -9.82 2.93 2.31
CA SER A 297 -10.56 3.49 3.45
C SER A 297 -10.00 3.03 4.80
N ILE A 298 -9.63 1.75 4.91
CA ILE A 298 -9.01 1.18 6.12
C ILE A 298 -7.61 1.77 6.32
N ALA A 299 -6.80 1.83 5.29
CA ALA A 299 -5.46 2.43 5.37
C ALA A 299 -5.51 3.89 5.83
N VAL A 300 -6.47 4.68 5.33
CA VAL A 300 -6.70 6.08 5.75
C VAL A 300 -7.11 6.16 7.21
N ALA A 301 -8.03 5.29 7.67
CA ALA A 301 -8.44 5.20 9.07
C ALA A 301 -7.28 4.82 9.99
N ASP A 302 -6.49 3.81 9.61
CA ASP A 302 -5.30 3.39 10.34
C ASP A 302 -4.30 4.55 10.52
N GLY A 303 -4.07 5.33 9.47
CA GLY A 303 -3.21 6.53 9.53
C GLY A 303 -3.70 7.54 10.56
N THR A 304 -5.00 7.76 10.63
CA THR A 304 -5.63 8.62 11.65
C THR A 304 -5.44 8.07 13.07
N LEU A 305 -5.65 6.77 13.25
CA LEU A 305 -5.53 6.10 14.56
C LEU A 305 -4.08 6.16 15.07
N ALA A 306 -3.10 5.77 14.24
CA ALA A 306 -1.68 5.80 14.60
C ALA A 306 -1.20 7.22 14.94
N ALA A 307 -1.52 8.21 14.10
CA ALA A 307 -1.14 9.60 14.36
C ALA A 307 -1.74 10.13 15.65
N THR A 308 -3.00 9.79 15.94
CA THR A 308 -3.69 10.21 17.18
C THR A 308 -3.09 9.55 18.42
N ALA A 309 -2.74 8.26 18.32
CA ALA A 309 -2.08 7.55 19.42
C ALA A 309 -0.72 8.18 19.76
N ILE A 310 0.12 8.40 18.76
CA ILE A 310 1.44 9.02 18.92
C ILE A 310 1.31 10.43 19.53
N TRP A 311 0.39 11.26 19.02
CA TRP A 311 0.15 12.58 19.58
C TRP A 311 -0.24 12.53 21.06
N ARG A 312 -1.14 11.60 21.45
CA ARG A 312 -1.55 11.43 22.84
C ARG A 312 -0.38 11.07 23.75
N GLU A 313 0.54 10.22 23.29
CA GLU A 313 1.74 9.84 24.06
C GLU A 313 2.73 10.99 24.21
N ILE A 314 3.07 11.66 23.11
CA ILE A 314 3.96 12.83 23.15
C ILE A 314 3.36 13.93 24.05
N ARG A 315 2.05 14.18 23.96
CA ARG A 315 1.39 15.17 24.81
C ARG A 315 1.46 14.82 26.29
N ARG A 316 1.32 13.54 26.65
CA ARG A 316 1.39 13.09 28.08
C ARG A 316 2.78 13.26 28.67
N SER A 317 3.82 13.08 27.89
CA SER A 317 5.21 13.21 28.29
C SER A 317 5.75 14.65 28.18
N SER A 318 5.00 15.54 27.50
CA SER A 318 5.41 16.95 27.35
C SER A 318 4.95 17.77 28.55
N PRO A 319 5.77 18.69 29.02
CA PRO A 319 5.35 19.64 30.06
C PRO A 319 4.15 20.47 29.56
N PRO A 320 3.23 20.89 30.45
CA PRO A 320 2.16 21.78 30.08
C PRO A 320 2.72 23.07 29.49
N ARG A 321 2.16 23.52 28.36
CA ARG A 321 2.54 24.84 27.83
C ARG A 321 2.02 25.91 28.78
N LEU A 322 2.91 26.69 29.33
CA LEU A 322 2.54 27.81 30.17
C LEU A 322 1.93 28.93 29.33
N TRP A 323 0.83 29.53 29.81
CA TRP A 323 0.09 30.56 29.11
C TRP A 323 0.99 31.76 28.74
N GLU A 324 1.91 32.14 29.59
CA GLU A 324 2.81 33.29 29.42
C GLU A 324 3.85 33.09 28.29
N GLU A 325 4.33 31.87 28.08
CA GLU A 325 5.23 31.55 26.95
C GLU A 325 4.51 31.54 25.59
N ASN A 326 3.19 31.45 25.61
CA ASN A 326 2.39 31.28 24.41
C ASN A 326 1.75 32.56 23.87
N LEU A 327 1.75 33.67 24.63
CA LEU A 327 1.17 34.95 24.17
C LEU A 327 1.83 35.46 22.88
N ASN A 328 3.12 35.21 22.68
CA ASN A 328 3.87 35.56 21.47
C ASN A 328 3.73 34.55 20.33
N LEU A 329 3.22 33.35 20.62
CA LEU A 329 3.02 32.26 19.61
C LEU A 329 1.57 32.12 19.16
N MET A 330 0.60 32.71 19.89
CA MET A 330 -0.83 32.54 19.67
C MET A 330 -1.49 33.61 18.82
N THR A 331 -0.75 34.51 18.22
CA THR A 331 -1.33 35.25 17.09
C THR A 331 -1.22 34.33 15.86
N PRO A 332 -2.30 33.63 15.43
CA PRO A 332 -2.34 33.08 14.10
C PRO A 332 -2.10 34.28 13.18
N LYS A 333 -1.12 34.18 12.31
CA LYS A 333 -0.87 35.22 11.29
C LYS A 333 -2.20 35.60 10.68
N GLY A 334 -2.73 36.79 11.00
CA GLY A 334 -3.85 37.42 10.32
C GLY A 334 -5.24 37.32 10.94
N VAL A 335 -5.42 36.90 12.20
CA VAL A 335 -6.72 37.07 12.86
C VAL A 335 -6.66 38.30 13.77
N PRO A 336 -7.43 39.38 13.52
CA PRO A 336 -7.52 40.49 14.43
C PRO A 336 -8.15 40.03 15.76
N VAL A 337 -7.49 40.29 16.88
CA VAL A 337 -8.12 40.17 18.19
C VAL A 337 -9.09 41.32 18.31
N SER A 338 -10.39 41.04 18.23
CA SER A 338 -11.47 41.99 18.57
C SER A 338 -11.66 42.04 20.06
#